data_ca44957557a155ecc4214f253597e556
#
_entry.id   ca44957557a155ecc4214f253597e556
#
_cell.length_a   1.000
_cell.length_b   1.000
_cell.length_c   1.000
_cell.angle_alpha   90.00
_cell.angle_beta   90.00
_cell.angle_gamma   90.00
#
_symmetry.space_group_name_H-M   'P 1'
#
loop_
_entity.id
_entity.type
_entity.pdbx_description
1 polymer ?
#
loop_
_entity_poly.entity_id
_entity_poly.type
_entity_poly.pdbx_seq_one_letter_code
_entity_poly.pdbx_strand_id
1 'polypeptide(L)'
;DYLPYDVACAMGLLISKCSVGKFKHHVLTFNSVPAFAVIKDTPIYDRWRQLSSISWGGSTNLQATFELILNRGKECKLTQEDMPKRLWIISDMQFNKVNGYGAVTNFEAIEKMYAASGYTRPQIVFWNVNGSSSDFPVSVGDHGTALISGFSPSVMKAVLEGDDSFSPYGIMRKSLDSDRLQPVRLALGVEDEKNDE
;
A
#
# COMPACT_ATOMS: atom_id res chain seq x y z
N ASP A 1 6.64 -9.03 22.59
CA ASP A 1 5.60 -8.27 21.86
C ASP A 1 6.28 -7.57 20.69
N TYR A 2 5.72 -7.71 19.49
CA TYR A 2 6.24 -7.03 18.29
C TYR A 2 5.70 -5.59 18.28
N LEU A 3 6.56 -4.62 17.99
CA LEU A 3 6.14 -3.24 17.84
C LEU A 3 5.48 -3.04 16.47
N PRO A 4 4.46 -2.19 16.35
CA PRO A 4 3.86 -1.83 15.06
C PRO A 4 4.89 -1.39 14.02
N TYR A 5 5.94 -0.71 14.45
CA TYR A 5 7.08 -0.31 13.63
C TYR A 5 7.81 -1.51 13.01
N ASP A 6 8.09 -2.57 13.79
CA ASP A 6 8.77 -3.77 13.30
C ASP A 6 7.94 -4.47 12.22
N VAL A 7 6.63 -4.54 12.44
CA VAL A 7 5.68 -5.09 11.46
C VAL A 7 5.68 -4.25 10.18
N ALA A 8 5.58 -2.93 10.30
CA ALA A 8 5.60 -2.03 9.15
C ALA A 8 6.89 -2.17 8.33
N CYS A 9 8.03 -2.23 8.99
CA CYS A 9 9.32 -2.45 8.34
C CYS A 9 9.40 -3.81 7.63
N ALA A 10 8.97 -4.88 8.28
CA ALA A 10 8.97 -6.22 7.68
C ALA A 10 8.09 -6.28 6.43
N MET A 11 6.89 -5.68 6.50
CA MET A 11 5.97 -5.58 5.36
C MET A 11 6.56 -4.72 4.24
N GLY A 12 7.13 -3.56 4.57
CA GLY A 12 7.80 -2.69 3.60
C GLY A 12 8.92 -3.40 2.86
N LEU A 13 9.76 -4.17 3.56
CA LEU A 13 10.81 -5.00 2.95
C LEU A 13 10.24 -6.06 2.01
N LEU A 14 9.18 -6.75 2.43
CA LEU A 14 8.56 -7.80 1.64
C LEU A 14 7.93 -7.22 0.36
N ILE A 15 7.12 -6.18 0.48
CA ILE A 15 6.47 -5.52 -0.65
C ILE A 15 7.52 -4.95 -1.61
N SER A 16 8.54 -4.28 -1.11
CA SER A 16 9.61 -3.72 -1.94
C SER A 16 10.38 -4.79 -2.72
N LYS A 17 10.54 -5.99 -2.14
CA LYS A 17 11.18 -7.12 -2.81
C LYS A 17 10.29 -7.73 -3.90
N CYS A 18 8.99 -7.84 -3.63
CA CYS A 18 8.01 -8.39 -4.58
C CYS A 18 7.61 -7.39 -5.67
N SER A 19 7.90 -6.10 -5.49
CA SER A 19 7.66 -5.07 -6.49
C SER A 19 8.47 -5.32 -7.76
N VAL A 20 7.93 -4.91 -8.90
CA VAL A 20 8.57 -5.04 -10.21
C VAL A 20 8.80 -3.67 -10.85
N GLY A 21 9.53 -3.65 -11.98
CA GLY A 21 9.75 -2.41 -12.74
C GLY A 21 10.76 -1.46 -12.10
N LYS A 22 10.65 -0.19 -12.45
CA LYS A 22 11.63 0.85 -12.08
C LYS A 22 11.60 1.24 -10.60
N PHE A 23 10.50 0.94 -9.90
CA PHE A 23 10.33 1.21 -8.47
C PHE A 23 10.61 -0.02 -7.59
N LYS A 24 11.17 -1.09 -8.16
CA LYS A 24 11.60 -2.26 -7.39
C LYS A 24 12.61 -1.84 -6.32
N HIS A 25 12.48 -2.40 -5.13
CA HIS A 25 13.31 -2.09 -3.96
C HIS A 25 13.21 -0.65 -3.44
N HIS A 26 12.28 0.15 -3.95
CA HIS A 26 12.06 1.50 -3.43
C HIS A 26 11.13 1.48 -2.24
N VAL A 27 11.49 2.25 -1.23
CA VAL A 27 10.67 2.59 -0.07
C VAL A 27 10.64 4.12 0.02
N LEU A 28 9.51 4.66 0.45
CA LEU A 28 9.33 6.09 0.67
C LEU A 28 9.17 6.33 2.16
N THR A 29 9.88 7.33 2.66
CA THR A 29 9.57 7.91 3.95
C THR A 29 8.63 9.09 3.74
N PHE A 30 7.56 9.19 4.52
CA PHE A 30 6.71 10.37 4.48
C PHE A 30 6.84 11.14 5.79
N ASN A 31 7.89 11.91 5.84
CA ASN A 31 8.07 13.00 6.77
C ASN A 31 7.68 14.31 6.08
N SER A 32 7.99 15.44 6.69
CA SER A 32 7.75 16.76 6.10
C SER A 32 8.41 16.93 4.71
N VAL A 33 9.49 16.21 4.46
CA VAL A 33 10.20 16.16 3.16
C VAL A 33 10.35 14.68 2.78
N PRO A 34 9.40 14.11 2.02
CA PRO A 34 9.47 12.73 1.58
C PRO A 34 10.72 12.44 0.76
N ALA A 35 11.30 11.27 0.94
CA ALA A 35 12.47 10.84 0.18
C ALA A 35 12.37 9.38 -0.24
N PHE A 36 12.94 9.06 -1.41
CA PHE A 36 13.16 7.68 -1.82
C PHE A 36 14.36 7.09 -1.09
N ALA A 37 14.16 5.88 -0.58
CA ALA A 37 15.23 5.01 -0.15
C ALA A 37 15.23 3.75 -1.01
N VAL A 38 16.38 3.40 -1.56
CA VAL A 38 16.56 2.18 -2.34
C VAL A 38 17.21 1.13 -1.45
N ILE A 39 16.49 0.07 -1.16
CA ILE A 39 16.98 -1.03 -0.33
C ILE A 39 17.79 -1.98 -1.23
N LYS A 40 19.08 -2.10 -0.96
CA LYS A 40 19.97 -3.02 -1.70
C LYS A 40 19.50 -4.47 -1.54
N ASP A 41 19.61 -5.26 -2.58
CA ASP A 41 19.25 -6.69 -2.54
C ASP A 41 20.36 -7.51 -1.86
N THR A 42 20.38 -7.44 -0.55
CA THR A 42 21.31 -8.09 0.36
C THR A 42 20.55 -9.07 1.27
N PRO A 43 21.21 -9.89 2.10
CA PRO A 43 20.53 -10.71 3.10
C PRO A 43 19.54 -9.92 3.95
N ILE A 44 18.50 -10.57 4.44
CA ILE A 44 17.37 -9.92 5.12
C ILE A 44 17.79 -9.03 6.29
N TYR A 45 18.80 -9.45 7.05
CA TYR A 45 19.31 -8.69 8.18
C TYR A 45 19.92 -7.34 7.74
N ASP A 46 20.71 -7.33 6.67
CA ASP A 46 21.31 -6.09 6.14
C ASP A 46 20.25 -5.17 5.54
N ARG A 47 19.23 -5.73 4.91
CA ARG A 47 18.07 -4.96 4.41
C ARG A 47 17.28 -4.33 5.54
N TRP A 48 17.08 -5.08 6.63
CA TRP A 48 16.47 -4.56 7.83
C TRP A 48 17.29 -3.38 8.40
N ARG A 49 18.60 -3.53 8.51
CA ARG A 49 19.49 -2.45 8.98
C ARG A 49 19.44 -1.22 8.07
N GLN A 50 19.41 -1.39 6.76
CA GLN A 50 19.24 -0.27 5.82
C GLN A 50 17.93 0.46 6.08
N LEU A 51 16.82 -0.27 6.18
CA LEU A 51 15.50 0.32 6.40
C LEU A 51 15.40 1.00 7.77
N SER A 52 15.86 0.35 8.84
CA SER A 52 15.82 0.90 10.20
C SER A 52 16.75 2.10 10.42
N SER A 53 17.75 2.28 9.56
CA SER A 53 18.65 3.46 9.63
C SER A 53 18.04 4.70 8.97
N ILE A 54 16.95 4.58 8.24
CA ILE A 54 16.27 5.73 7.63
C ILE A 54 15.58 6.53 8.73
N SER A 55 15.66 7.85 8.64
CA SER A 55 14.96 8.72 9.59
C SER A 55 13.46 8.63 9.39
N TRP A 56 12.77 8.08 10.40
CA TRP A 56 11.31 8.01 10.46
C TRP A 56 10.82 9.07 11.44
N GLY A 57 9.84 9.86 11.06
CA GLY A 57 9.20 10.77 11.98
C GLY A 57 8.87 12.14 11.38
N GLY A 58 8.01 12.86 12.06
CA GLY A 58 7.49 14.16 11.65
C GLY A 58 6.08 14.09 11.10
N SER A 59 5.67 15.12 10.39
CA SER A 59 4.34 15.23 9.80
C SER A 59 4.20 14.36 8.55
N THR A 60 3.02 13.81 8.34
CA THR A 60 2.68 13.03 7.15
C THR A 60 2.24 13.97 6.02
N ASN A 61 3.07 14.17 5.00
CA ASN A 61 2.72 14.94 3.82
C ASN A 61 2.48 14.02 2.61
N LEU A 62 1.26 13.52 2.48
CA LEU A 62 0.88 12.63 1.38
C LEU A 62 0.97 13.32 0.02
N GLN A 63 0.57 14.58 -0.07
CA GLN A 63 0.65 15.32 -1.33
C GLN A 63 2.08 15.39 -1.85
N ALA A 64 3.04 15.77 -1.00
CA ALA A 64 4.45 15.81 -1.38
C ALA A 64 4.99 14.43 -1.78
N THR A 65 4.46 13.34 -1.20
CA THR A 65 4.81 11.99 -1.58
C THR A 65 4.36 11.67 -3.02
N PHE A 66 3.14 12.05 -3.39
CA PHE A 66 2.65 11.88 -4.76
C PHE A 66 3.41 12.74 -5.77
N GLU A 67 3.72 14.00 -5.39
CA GLU A 67 4.55 14.90 -6.20
C GLU A 67 5.94 14.31 -6.44
N LEU A 68 6.57 13.72 -5.43
CA LEU A 68 7.87 13.08 -5.53
C LEU A 68 7.86 11.89 -6.51
N ILE A 69 6.83 11.03 -6.43
CA ILE A 69 6.65 9.90 -7.36
C ILE A 69 6.47 10.41 -8.79
N LEU A 70 5.60 11.39 -9.00
CA LEU A 70 5.32 11.97 -10.30
C LEU A 70 6.57 12.62 -10.91
N ASN A 71 7.28 13.43 -10.13
CA ASN A 71 8.50 14.08 -10.59
C ASN A 71 9.57 13.07 -10.98
N ARG A 72 9.71 11.99 -10.20
CA ARG A 72 10.61 10.89 -10.57
C ARG A 72 10.23 10.22 -11.88
N GLY A 73 8.93 9.99 -12.11
CA GLY A 73 8.44 9.48 -13.38
C GLY A 73 8.77 10.38 -14.56
N LYS A 74 8.58 11.70 -14.42
CA LYS A 74 8.89 12.71 -15.44
C LYS A 74 10.39 12.82 -15.72
N GLU A 75 11.22 12.90 -14.68
CA GLU A 75 12.68 12.96 -14.80
C GLU A 75 13.24 11.75 -15.55
N CYS A 76 12.74 10.56 -15.22
CA CYS A 76 13.16 9.32 -15.86
C CYS A 76 12.42 9.02 -17.17
N LYS A 77 11.50 9.88 -17.61
CA LYS A 77 10.67 9.71 -18.81
C LYS A 77 9.98 8.33 -18.85
N LEU A 78 9.43 7.93 -17.72
CA LEU A 78 8.76 6.64 -17.56
C LEU A 78 7.45 6.61 -18.37
N THR A 79 7.08 5.44 -18.87
CA THR A 79 5.74 5.21 -19.42
C THR A 79 4.74 5.00 -18.29
N GLN A 80 3.43 5.02 -18.59
CA GLN A 80 2.40 4.71 -17.59
C GLN A 80 2.57 3.30 -17.00
N GLU A 81 3.00 2.33 -17.80
CA GLU A 81 3.25 0.96 -17.35
C GLU A 81 4.44 0.85 -16.40
N ASP A 82 5.43 1.74 -16.54
CA ASP A 82 6.60 1.81 -15.64
C ASP A 82 6.29 2.52 -14.33
N MET A 83 5.19 3.29 -14.27
CA MET A 83 4.77 3.97 -13.04
C MET A 83 4.20 2.97 -12.02
N PRO A 84 4.31 3.25 -10.71
CA PRO A 84 3.77 2.35 -9.70
C PRO A 84 2.24 2.31 -9.82
N LYS A 85 1.68 1.11 -9.91
CA LYS A 85 0.23 0.91 -9.94
C LYS A 85 -0.40 1.14 -8.58
N ARG A 86 0.31 0.84 -7.50
CA ARG A 86 -0.16 0.94 -6.12
C ARG A 86 0.89 1.58 -5.21
N LEU A 87 0.45 2.41 -4.30
CA LEU A 87 1.22 2.98 -3.21
C LEU A 87 0.72 2.38 -1.90
N TRP A 88 1.58 1.64 -1.21
CA TRP A 88 1.29 1.04 0.08
C TRP A 88 1.72 1.99 1.18
N ILE A 89 0.77 2.44 2.00
CA ILE A 89 1.00 3.30 3.15
C ILE A 89 0.80 2.45 4.40
N ILE A 90 1.91 2.03 5.00
CA ILE A 90 1.92 1.17 6.18
C ILE A 90 2.19 2.07 7.38
N SER A 91 1.20 2.20 8.26
CA SER A 91 1.24 3.18 9.35
C SER A 91 0.42 2.68 10.54
N ASP A 92 0.63 3.27 11.69
CA ASP A 92 -0.26 3.14 12.86
C ASP A 92 -1.51 4.05 12.76
N MET A 93 -1.68 4.72 11.61
CA MET A 93 -2.78 5.65 11.31
C MET A 93 -2.88 6.88 12.20
N GLN A 94 -1.83 7.19 12.96
CA GLN A 94 -1.72 8.44 13.69
C GLN A 94 -1.32 9.58 12.73
N PHE A 95 -2.22 9.96 11.84
CA PHE A 95 -2.01 11.13 10.98
C PHE A 95 -2.21 12.41 11.80
N ASN A 96 -1.28 13.35 11.68
CA ASN A 96 -1.34 14.60 12.43
C ASN A 96 -2.64 15.35 12.14
N LYS A 97 -3.50 15.48 13.15
CA LYS A 97 -4.60 16.44 13.15
C LYS A 97 -4.03 17.83 13.42
N VAL A 98 -3.51 18.48 12.38
CA VAL A 98 -3.05 19.86 12.50
C VAL A 98 -4.28 20.75 12.63
N ASN A 99 -4.46 21.37 13.80
CA ASN A 99 -5.43 22.44 14.07
C ASN A 99 -6.93 22.08 13.92
N GLY A 100 -7.37 20.90 14.37
CA GLY A 100 -8.81 20.59 14.46
C GLY A 100 -9.53 20.32 13.14
N TYR A 101 -8.92 20.71 12.03
CA TYR A 101 -9.28 20.28 10.67
C TYR A 101 -8.20 19.29 10.25
N GLY A 102 -8.54 18.00 10.17
CA GLY A 102 -7.65 17.03 9.57
C GLY A 102 -7.18 17.60 8.24
N ALA A 103 -5.88 17.58 7.97
CA ALA A 103 -5.38 17.89 6.64
C ALA A 103 -5.95 16.80 5.70
N VAL A 104 -7.15 17.04 5.20
CA VAL A 104 -7.76 16.18 4.18
C VAL A 104 -6.82 16.27 2.99
N THR A 105 -6.15 15.17 2.70
CA THR A 105 -5.32 15.07 1.51
C THR A 105 -6.24 15.34 0.33
N ASN A 106 -5.95 16.39 -0.41
CA ASN A 106 -6.78 16.75 -1.55
C ASN A 106 -6.49 15.80 -2.71
N PHE A 107 -7.10 14.61 -2.69
CA PHE A 107 -6.93 13.59 -3.72
C PHE A 107 -7.36 14.06 -5.11
N GLU A 108 -8.34 14.96 -5.20
CA GLU A 108 -8.72 15.58 -6.47
C GLU A 108 -7.60 16.44 -7.05
N ALA A 109 -6.89 17.21 -6.21
CA ALA A 109 -5.74 17.99 -6.66
C ALA A 109 -4.60 17.08 -7.14
N ILE A 110 -4.33 15.99 -6.43
CA ILE A 110 -3.34 14.97 -6.85
C ILE A 110 -3.75 14.37 -8.20
N GLU A 111 -5.02 14.00 -8.35
CA GLU A 111 -5.54 13.40 -9.58
C GLU A 111 -5.39 14.35 -10.78
N LYS A 112 -5.76 15.62 -10.61
CA LYS A 112 -5.57 16.68 -11.61
C LYS A 112 -4.10 16.87 -11.96
N MET A 113 -3.20 16.84 -10.97
CA MET A 113 -1.77 17.01 -11.18
C MET A 113 -1.17 15.85 -12.02
N TYR A 114 -1.58 14.62 -11.74
CA TYR A 114 -1.16 13.45 -12.52
C TYR A 114 -1.71 13.50 -13.93
N ALA A 115 -3.01 13.76 -14.10
CA ALA A 115 -3.67 13.89 -15.40
C ALA A 115 -3.04 15.00 -16.26
N ALA A 116 -2.74 16.14 -15.69
CA ALA A 116 -2.06 17.25 -16.39
C ALA A 116 -0.64 16.89 -16.85
N SER A 117 -0.04 15.87 -16.26
CA SER A 117 1.28 15.35 -16.64
C SER A 117 1.21 14.11 -17.54
N GLY A 118 0.01 13.68 -17.96
CA GLY A 118 -0.21 12.53 -18.81
C GLY A 118 -0.10 11.18 -18.08
N TYR A 119 -0.21 11.18 -16.75
CA TYR A 119 -0.15 9.99 -15.92
C TYR A 119 -1.44 9.76 -15.17
N THR A 120 -1.69 8.49 -14.82
CA THR A 120 -2.70 8.10 -13.84
C THR A 120 -2.02 7.92 -12.48
N ARG A 121 -2.61 8.47 -11.42
CA ARG A 121 -2.06 8.29 -10.08
C ARG A 121 -2.12 6.83 -9.63
N PRO A 122 -1.18 6.36 -8.80
CA PRO A 122 -1.27 5.04 -8.20
C PRO A 122 -2.51 4.92 -7.31
N GLN A 123 -3.06 3.72 -7.25
CA GLN A 123 -4.03 3.36 -6.21
C GLN A 123 -3.35 3.43 -4.84
N ILE A 124 -4.12 3.75 -3.81
CA ILE A 124 -3.60 3.87 -2.45
C ILE A 124 -4.13 2.71 -1.61
N VAL A 125 -3.23 2.04 -0.94
CA VAL A 125 -3.58 1.03 0.05
C VAL A 125 -3.07 1.49 1.41
N PHE A 126 -3.99 1.88 2.28
CA PHE A 126 -3.68 2.18 3.66
C PHE A 126 -3.70 0.89 4.47
N TRP A 127 -2.61 0.59 5.13
CA TRP A 127 -2.51 -0.57 6.02
C TRP A 127 -2.23 -0.13 7.44
N ASN A 128 -3.25 -0.27 8.30
CA ASN A 128 -3.14 -0.01 9.71
C ASN A 128 -2.52 -1.23 10.43
N VAL A 129 -1.32 -1.07 10.93
CA VAL A 129 -0.59 -2.10 11.70
C VAL A 129 -0.83 -2.00 13.21
N ASN A 130 -1.55 -0.97 13.65
CA ASN A 130 -1.97 -0.78 15.03
C ASN A 130 -3.49 -0.93 15.12
N GLY A 131 -3.99 -2.08 15.56
CA GLY A 131 -5.42 -2.37 15.65
C GLY A 131 -6.24 -1.47 16.57
N SER A 132 -5.62 -0.53 17.27
CA SER A 132 -6.29 0.37 18.23
C SER A 132 -6.78 1.70 17.62
N SER A 133 -6.36 2.05 16.40
CA SER A 133 -6.76 3.29 15.73
C SER A 133 -7.79 3.04 14.64
N SER A 134 -8.89 3.80 14.65
CA SER A 134 -9.95 3.77 13.64
C SER A 134 -9.93 4.98 12.71
N ASP A 135 -8.98 5.90 12.86
CA ASP A 135 -8.90 7.11 12.07
C ASP A 135 -8.17 6.84 10.75
N PHE A 136 -8.94 6.72 9.66
CA PHE A 136 -8.38 6.66 8.32
C PHE A 136 -8.42 8.04 7.66
N PRO A 137 -7.39 8.42 6.89
CA PRO A 137 -7.32 9.74 6.24
C PRO A 137 -8.21 9.86 4.99
N VAL A 138 -8.97 8.81 4.67
CA VAL A 138 -9.82 8.71 3.48
C VAL A 138 -11.17 8.13 3.85
N SER A 139 -12.20 8.49 3.10
CA SER A 139 -13.53 7.89 3.21
C SER A 139 -13.61 6.58 2.41
N VAL A 140 -14.49 5.66 2.85
CA VAL A 140 -14.72 4.36 2.18
C VAL A 140 -15.18 4.51 0.72
N GLY A 141 -15.64 5.69 0.31
CA GLY A 141 -16.10 6.00 -1.05
C GLY A 141 -15.05 6.59 -1.99
N ASP A 142 -13.82 6.84 -1.52
CA ASP A 142 -12.80 7.43 -2.37
C ASP A 142 -12.27 6.40 -3.38
N HIS A 143 -12.55 6.65 -4.66
CA HIS A 143 -12.14 5.76 -5.75
C HIS A 143 -10.62 5.53 -5.76
N GLY A 144 -10.22 4.28 -5.94
CA GLY A 144 -8.81 3.90 -5.99
C GLY A 144 -8.10 3.94 -4.64
N THR A 145 -8.83 3.76 -3.54
CA THR A 145 -8.28 3.57 -2.20
C THR A 145 -8.77 2.27 -1.58
N ALA A 146 -7.89 1.60 -0.87
CA ALA A 146 -8.21 0.42 -0.08
C ALA A 146 -7.73 0.60 1.36
N LEU A 147 -8.53 0.15 2.32
CA LEU A 147 -8.24 0.25 3.74
C LEU A 147 -8.08 -1.15 4.32
N ILE A 148 -6.93 -1.41 4.93
CA ILE A 148 -6.62 -2.69 5.57
C ILE A 148 -6.29 -2.41 7.01
N SER A 149 -6.80 -3.24 7.93
CA SER A 149 -6.46 -3.18 9.35
C SER A 149 -6.08 -4.55 9.87
N GLY A 150 -5.13 -4.56 10.78
CA GLY A 150 -4.63 -5.78 11.43
C GLY A 150 -3.56 -6.50 10.62
N PHE A 151 -3.24 -7.71 11.05
CA PHE A 151 -2.20 -8.54 10.47
C PHE A 151 -2.74 -9.94 10.20
N SER A 152 -3.08 -10.19 8.93
CA SER A 152 -3.59 -11.49 8.48
C SER A 152 -2.72 -12.06 7.36
N PRO A 153 -2.27 -13.33 7.45
CA PRO A 153 -1.56 -14.00 6.36
C PRO A 153 -2.35 -14.03 5.04
N SER A 154 -3.67 -14.15 5.12
CA SER A 154 -4.54 -14.16 3.93
C SER A 154 -4.54 -12.82 3.21
N VAL A 155 -4.60 -11.72 3.97
CA VAL A 155 -4.51 -10.36 3.44
C VAL A 155 -3.14 -10.14 2.81
N MET A 156 -2.06 -10.56 3.50
CA MET A 156 -0.70 -10.45 2.97
C MET A 156 -0.55 -11.23 1.65
N LYS A 157 -1.11 -12.44 1.57
CA LYS A 157 -1.09 -13.25 0.34
C LYS A 157 -1.80 -12.52 -0.80
N ALA A 158 -3.01 -11.99 -0.57
CA ALA A 158 -3.76 -11.23 -1.57
C ALA A 158 -3.00 -9.99 -2.05
N VAL A 159 -2.28 -9.31 -1.14
CA VAL A 159 -1.40 -8.18 -1.46
C VAL A 159 -0.29 -8.59 -2.43
N LEU A 160 0.38 -9.70 -2.15
CA LEU A 160 1.55 -10.16 -2.91
C LEU A 160 1.17 -10.71 -4.29
N GLU A 161 0.00 -11.31 -4.41
CA GLU A 161 -0.52 -11.85 -5.67
C GLU A 161 -0.87 -10.76 -6.69
N GLY A 162 -0.98 -9.51 -6.24
CA GLY A 162 -1.06 -8.34 -7.13
C GLY A 162 -2.33 -8.25 -7.97
N ASP A 163 -3.37 -8.98 -7.61
CA ASP A 163 -4.62 -9.07 -8.34
C ASP A 163 -5.39 -7.74 -8.34
N ASP A 164 -5.99 -7.40 -9.48
CA ASP A 164 -6.83 -6.20 -9.65
C ASP A 164 -8.14 -6.28 -8.85
N SER A 165 -8.50 -7.46 -8.34
CA SER A 165 -9.64 -7.69 -7.43
C SER A 165 -9.37 -7.32 -5.96
N PHE A 166 -8.45 -6.38 -5.69
CA PHE A 166 -8.12 -5.94 -4.34
C PHE A 166 -9.26 -5.11 -3.74
N SER A 167 -10.36 -5.77 -3.47
CA SER A 167 -11.54 -5.23 -2.79
C SER A 167 -11.83 -6.06 -1.54
N PRO A 168 -12.55 -5.54 -0.54
CA PRO A 168 -12.98 -6.33 0.61
C PRO A 168 -13.70 -7.61 0.20
N TYR A 169 -14.54 -7.56 -0.82
CA TYR A 169 -15.22 -8.70 -1.39
C TYR A 169 -14.25 -9.70 -2.03
N GLY A 170 -13.30 -9.22 -2.86
CA GLY A 170 -12.30 -10.06 -3.50
C GLY A 170 -11.39 -10.79 -2.50
N ILE A 171 -10.96 -10.10 -1.44
CA ILE A 171 -10.18 -10.71 -0.34
C ILE A 171 -10.99 -11.78 0.39
N MET A 172 -12.25 -11.48 0.69
CA MET A 172 -13.18 -12.44 1.31
C MET A 172 -13.36 -13.68 0.41
N ARG A 173 -13.65 -13.48 -0.87
CA ARG A 173 -13.82 -14.57 -1.84
C ARG A 173 -12.57 -15.43 -1.92
N LYS A 174 -11.39 -14.88 -2.10
CA LYS A 174 -10.13 -15.63 -2.11
C LYS A 174 -9.89 -16.44 -0.85
N SER A 175 -10.29 -15.92 0.30
CA SER A 175 -10.18 -16.65 1.57
C SER A 175 -11.15 -17.82 1.64
N LEU A 176 -12.39 -17.63 1.18
CA LEU A 176 -13.44 -18.65 1.17
C LEU A 176 -13.24 -19.70 0.06
N ASP A 177 -12.71 -19.28 -1.09
CA ASP A 177 -12.48 -20.16 -2.26
C ASP A 177 -11.13 -20.90 -2.18
N SER A 178 -10.44 -20.78 -1.05
CA SER A 178 -9.18 -21.52 -0.83
C SER A 178 -9.42 -23.02 -0.78
N ASP A 179 -8.45 -23.79 -1.29
CA ASP A 179 -8.49 -25.28 -1.29
C ASP A 179 -8.74 -25.87 0.09
N ARG A 180 -8.28 -25.17 1.13
CA ARG A 180 -8.50 -25.56 2.54
C ARG A 180 -9.98 -25.64 2.89
N LEU A 181 -10.83 -24.81 2.29
CA LEU A 181 -12.27 -24.77 2.56
C LEU A 181 -13.09 -25.53 1.53
N GLN A 182 -12.47 -26.14 0.53
CA GLN A 182 -13.15 -26.94 -0.48
C GLN A 182 -14.04 -28.05 0.14
N PRO A 183 -13.61 -28.83 1.14
CA PRO A 183 -14.48 -29.84 1.75
C PRO A 183 -15.73 -29.25 2.40
N VAL A 184 -15.64 -28.06 2.95
CA VAL A 184 -16.78 -27.35 3.56
C VAL A 184 -17.75 -26.87 2.48
N ARG A 185 -17.25 -26.32 1.38
CA ARG A 185 -18.10 -25.88 0.25
C ARG A 185 -18.87 -27.07 -0.34
N LEU A 186 -18.19 -28.18 -0.56
CA LEU A 186 -18.83 -29.41 -1.04
C LEU A 186 -19.93 -29.92 -0.09
N ALA A 187 -19.66 -29.88 1.22
CA ALA A 187 -20.65 -30.30 2.23
C ALA A 187 -21.87 -29.36 2.29
N LEU A 188 -21.70 -28.10 1.94
CA LEU A 188 -22.77 -27.09 1.90
C LEU A 188 -23.50 -27.03 0.54
N GLY A 189 -23.07 -27.81 -0.45
CA GLY A 189 -23.63 -27.79 -1.80
C GLY A 189 -23.39 -26.46 -2.55
N VAL A 190 -22.34 -25.73 -2.19
CA VAL A 190 -21.93 -24.52 -2.89
C VAL A 190 -21.17 -24.94 -4.14
N GLU A 191 -21.79 -24.80 -5.30
CA GLU A 191 -21.11 -25.00 -6.59
C GLU A 191 -20.17 -23.83 -6.85
N ASP A 192 -18.96 -24.15 -7.38
CA ASP A 192 -18.07 -23.11 -7.89
C ASP A 192 -18.76 -22.42 -9.07
N GLU A 193 -19.13 -21.16 -8.93
CA GLU A 193 -19.49 -20.33 -10.08
C GLU A 193 -18.28 -20.32 -11.01
N LYS A 194 -18.32 -21.16 -12.06
CA LYS A 194 -17.36 -21.05 -13.14
C LYS A 194 -17.56 -19.68 -13.75
N ASN A 195 -16.53 -18.84 -13.69
CA ASN A 195 -16.45 -17.64 -14.51
C ASN A 195 -16.53 -18.10 -15.97
N ASP A 196 -17.73 -18.04 -16.55
CA ASP A 196 -17.85 -18.04 -18.00
C ASP A 196 -17.21 -16.73 -18.49
N GLU A 197 -16.15 -16.89 -19.27
CA GLU A 197 -15.40 -15.84 -19.95
C GLU A 197 -16.27 -15.01 -20.91
#